data_6cc1ffc0cc469bad2f5acef418539135
#
_entry.id   6cc1ffc0cc469bad2f5acef418539135
#
_cell.length_a   1.000
_cell.length_b   1.000
_cell.length_c   1.000
_cell.angle_alpha   90.00
_cell.angle_beta   90.00
_cell.angle_gamma   90.00
#
_symmetry.space_group_name_H-M   'P 1'
#
loop_
_entity.id
_entity.type
_entity.pdbx_description
1 polymer ?
#
loop_
_entity_poly.entity_id
_entity_poly.type
_entity_poly.pdbx_seq_one_letter_code
_entity_poly.pdbx_strand_id
1 'polypeptide(L)'
;MFFIALFAFVNAQDKDSKETANRFFYELTFKPRKDSAKLEKVMTVLDIVKDKSVYRDYTVIGQDSIIKVQIEMMQKSGVFKDMSKSIKMPKFSEKIVKTYPDMKMQYIERIASGFSPMGIAYSETIKFDWKISNEKEKIGAYNAQKATAEFGGRKWTAWFSTDLPFQDGPYKFSGLPGLIVKIEDEGKNYSWILQGNKKVPNWEELSYAEKISNMSLKVTDMPRAKFEKTFNDFKKDPFATARPMMTQEMMSKTIPGMDGTIGDMMKKQEKMYKDFFNSNDNPIELTQPSSGKK
;
A
#
# COMPACT_ATOMS: atom_id res chain seq x y z
N MET A 1 63.83 -8.19 -14.86
CA MET A 1 62.52 -7.84 -15.40
C MET A 1 61.46 -8.35 -14.40
N PHE A 2 61.05 -7.45 -13.48
CA PHE A 2 60.14 -7.80 -12.36
C PHE A 2 58.71 -7.52 -12.81
N PHE A 3 57.84 -8.53 -12.83
CA PHE A 3 56.39 -8.39 -13.00
C PHE A 3 55.74 -8.16 -11.63
N ILE A 4 55.27 -6.94 -11.41
CA ILE A 4 54.42 -6.62 -10.24
C ILE A 4 52.98 -6.98 -10.63
N ALA A 5 52.44 -8.04 -10.04
CA ALA A 5 51.03 -8.39 -10.13
C ALA A 5 50.23 -7.47 -9.21
N LEU A 6 49.44 -6.57 -9.78
CA LEU A 6 48.51 -5.70 -9.08
C LEU A 6 47.27 -6.53 -8.71
N PHE A 7 47.14 -6.95 -7.44
CA PHE A 7 45.91 -7.52 -6.91
C PHE A 7 44.89 -6.40 -6.71
N ALA A 8 43.93 -6.31 -7.61
CA ALA A 8 42.75 -5.50 -7.39
C ALA A 8 41.83 -6.22 -6.36
N PHE A 9 41.81 -5.73 -5.13
CA PHE A 9 40.76 -6.10 -4.17
C PHE A 9 39.46 -5.54 -4.65
N VAL A 10 38.64 -6.39 -5.27
CA VAL A 10 37.23 -6.12 -5.47
C VAL A 10 36.56 -6.24 -4.09
N ASN A 11 36.31 -5.12 -3.46
CA ASN A 11 35.43 -5.07 -2.30
C ASN A 11 34.04 -5.48 -2.79
N ALA A 12 33.68 -6.75 -2.62
CA ALA A 12 32.30 -7.20 -2.64
C ALA A 12 31.61 -6.48 -1.46
N GLN A 13 30.88 -5.41 -1.76
CA GLN A 13 29.99 -4.79 -0.79
C GLN A 13 28.97 -5.84 -0.38
N ASP A 14 29.06 -6.21 0.89
CA ASP A 14 28.12 -7.08 1.60
C ASP A 14 26.71 -6.48 1.48
N LYS A 15 25.89 -7.05 0.62
CA LYS A 15 24.51 -6.60 0.29
C LYS A 15 23.50 -6.99 1.36
N ASP A 16 23.93 -7.46 2.52
CA ASP A 16 23.07 -8.03 3.57
C ASP A 16 23.00 -7.21 4.88
N SER A 17 23.27 -5.91 4.86
CA SER A 17 22.90 -5.08 6.01
C SER A 17 21.39 -4.89 6.00
N LYS A 18 20.69 -5.73 6.76
CA LYS A 18 19.25 -5.64 6.94
C LYS A 18 18.90 -4.29 7.54
N GLU A 19 18.18 -3.48 6.77
CA GLU A 19 17.84 -2.10 7.12
C GLU A 19 16.87 -2.04 8.30
N THR A 20 16.93 -0.98 9.11
CA THR A 20 15.97 -0.71 10.18
C THR A 20 15.04 0.41 9.74
N ALA A 21 13.73 0.15 9.72
CA ALA A 21 12.73 1.18 9.45
C ALA A 21 12.23 1.84 10.73
N ASN A 22 11.87 3.13 10.62
CA ASN A 22 11.01 3.80 11.58
C ASN A 22 9.57 3.61 11.10
N ARG A 23 8.78 2.81 11.83
CA ARG A 23 7.36 2.55 11.52
C ARG A 23 6.46 3.45 12.33
N PHE A 24 5.60 4.19 11.64
CA PHE A 24 4.59 5.06 12.20
C PHE A 24 3.21 4.46 11.93
N PHE A 25 2.39 4.33 12.99
CA PHE A 25 1.05 3.77 12.90
C PHE A 25 0.02 4.89 12.91
N TYR A 26 -0.80 4.96 11.87
CA TYR A 26 -1.88 5.93 11.77
C TYR A 26 -3.24 5.24 11.84
N GLU A 27 -4.11 5.69 12.74
CA GLU A 27 -5.53 5.36 12.63
C GLU A 27 -6.13 6.25 11.54
N LEU A 28 -6.59 5.63 10.46
CA LEU A 28 -7.38 6.28 9.43
C LEU A 28 -8.85 6.09 9.75
N THR A 29 -9.55 7.18 10.04
CA THR A 29 -11.01 7.25 10.05
C THR A 29 -11.46 7.75 8.70
N PHE A 30 -12.37 7.02 8.04
CA PHE A 30 -12.81 7.40 6.71
C PHE A 30 -14.31 7.13 6.49
N LYS A 31 -14.90 7.89 5.57
CA LYS A 31 -16.29 7.76 5.13
C LYS A 31 -16.28 6.95 3.81
N PRO A 32 -16.65 5.66 3.83
CA PRO A 32 -16.54 4.82 2.63
C PRO A 32 -17.58 5.18 1.56
N ARG A 33 -18.73 5.71 1.94
CA ARG A 33 -19.83 6.05 1.02
C ARG A 33 -20.16 7.55 1.10
N LYS A 34 -20.27 8.21 -0.06
CA LYS A 34 -20.60 9.64 -0.15
C LYS A 34 -21.94 9.99 0.49
N ASP A 35 -22.91 9.09 0.35
CA ASP A 35 -24.30 9.24 0.80
C ASP A 35 -24.56 8.74 2.22
N SER A 36 -23.54 8.19 2.91
CA SER A 36 -23.68 7.64 4.25
C SER A 36 -22.95 8.48 5.29
N ALA A 37 -23.52 8.64 6.48
CA ALA A 37 -22.83 9.23 7.62
C ALA A 37 -21.92 8.22 8.35
N LYS A 38 -21.92 6.94 7.98
CA LYS A 38 -21.14 5.90 8.63
C LYS A 38 -19.65 6.14 8.37
N LEU A 39 -18.87 6.17 9.47
CA LEU A 39 -17.41 6.19 9.44
C LEU A 39 -16.88 4.79 9.73
N GLU A 40 -15.79 4.44 9.08
CA GLU A 40 -15.02 3.24 9.35
C GLU A 40 -13.60 3.62 9.79
N LYS A 41 -12.93 2.70 10.47
CA LYS A 41 -11.57 2.88 10.94
C LYS A 41 -10.68 1.74 10.44
N VAL A 42 -9.46 2.09 10.10
CA VAL A 42 -8.42 1.12 9.75
C VAL A 42 -7.06 1.63 10.23
N MET A 43 -6.19 0.71 10.60
CA MET A 43 -4.80 1.05 10.90
C MET A 43 -3.98 1.03 9.60
N THR A 44 -3.26 2.12 9.34
CA THR A 44 -2.29 2.22 8.25
C THR A 44 -0.90 2.44 8.81
N VAL A 45 0.12 2.15 8.03
CA VAL A 45 1.51 2.32 8.44
C VAL A 45 2.31 3.09 7.40
N LEU A 46 3.24 3.89 7.90
CA LEU A 46 4.29 4.53 7.14
C LEU A 46 5.63 4.00 7.67
N ASP A 47 6.32 3.22 6.87
CA ASP A 47 7.68 2.76 7.13
C ASP A 47 8.67 3.70 6.47
N ILE A 48 9.55 4.31 7.24
CA ILE A 48 10.59 5.22 6.74
C ILE A 48 11.96 4.57 6.93
N VAL A 49 12.67 4.40 5.82
CA VAL A 49 14.06 3.95 5.75
C VAL A 49 14.94 5.05 5.17
N LYS A 50 16.21 4.76 4.90
CA LYS A 50 17.21 5.78 4.51
C LYS A 50 16.85 6.50 3.19
N ASP A 51 16.41 5.77 2.18
CA ASP A 51 16.25 6.25 0.82
C ASP A 51 14.78 6.34 0.35
N LYS A 52 13.85 5.87 1.18
CA LYS A 52 12.41 5.85 0.84
C LYS A 52 11.50 5.69 2.04
N SER A 53 10.21 5.92 1.81
CA SER A 53 9.15 5.46 2.70
C SER A 53 8.12 4.61 1.95
N VAL A 54 7.41 3.76 2.73
CA VAL A 54 6.34 2.89 2.22
C VAL A 54 5.11 3.06 3.08
N TYR A 55 4.02 3.52 2.47
CA TYR A 55 2.71 3.63 3.11
C TYR A 55 1.78 2.52 2.61
N ARG A 56 1.01 1.91 3.53
CA ARG A 56 0.00 0.89 3.21
C ARG A 56 -0.97 0.64 4.37
N ASP A 57 -2.07 -0.06 4.08
CA ASP A 57 -2.93 -0.66 5.11
C ASP A 57 -2.12 -1.66 5.94
N TYR A 58 -2.18 -1.54 7.28
CA TYR A 58 -1.43 -2.40 8.18
C TYR A 58 -1.85 -3.88 8.09
N THR A 59 -3.10 -4.15 7.71
CA THR A 59 -3.61 -5.51 7.56
C THR A 59 -2.75 -6.35 6.62
N VAL A 60 -2.13 -5.71 5.60
CA VAL A 60 -1.26 -6.40 4.62
C VAL A 60 -0.07 -7.09 5.28
N ILE A 61 0.54 -6.46 6.29
CA ILE A 61 1.74 -6.97 6.98
C ILE A 61 1.45 -7.47 8.39
N GLY A 62 0.36 -7.02 9.00
CA GLY A 62 -0.01 -7.41 10.36
C GLY A 62 -0.40 -8.88 10.50
N GLN A 63 -0.68 -9.55 9.40
CA GLN A 63 -1.07 -10.97 9.35
C GLN A 63 0.04 -11.89 8.85
N ASP A 64 1.23 -11.37 8.55
CA ASP A 64 2.32 -12.14 7.97
C ASP A 64 2.69 -13.38 8.78
N SER A 65 2.71 -13.29 10.11
CA SER A 65 2.99 -14.44 10.98
C SER A 65 1.92 -15.52 10.89
N ILE A 66 0.65 -15.12 10.80
CA ILE A 66 -0.48 -16.07 10.67
C ILE A 66 -0.39 -16.75 9.31
N ILE A 67 -0.17 -15.99 8.24
CA ILE A 67 -0.05 -16.52 6.87
C ILE A 67 1.13 -17.49 6.80
N LYS A 68 2.28 -17.12 7.35
CA LYS A 68 3.48 -17.96 7.37
C LYS A 68 3.20 -19.31 8.02
N VAL A 69 2.65 -19.32 9.23
CA VAL A 69 2.33 -20.55 9.97
C VAL A 69 1.35 -21.42 9.18
N GLN A 70 0.30 -20.84 8.60
CA GLN A 70 -0.68 -21.59 7.82
C GLN A 70 -0.06 -22.22 6.57
N ILE A 71 0.76 -21.49 5.83
CA ILE A 71 1.46 -22.00 4.64
C ILE A 71 2.43 -23.14 5.01
N GLU A 72 3.22 -22.97 6.07
CA GLU A 72 4.12 -24.03 6.55
C GLU A 72 3.37 -25.30 6.96
N MET A 73 2.20 -25.16 7.60
CA MET A 73 1.34 -26.30 7.93
C MET A 73 0.81 -27.00 6.67
N MET A 74 0.35 -26.26 5.67
CA MET A 74 -0.12 -26.83 4.40
C MET A 74 0.99 -27.54 3.65
N GLN A 75 2.20 -26.98 3.62
CA GLN A 75 3.38 -27.61 3.00
C GLN A 75 3.75 -28.93 3.68
N LYS A 76 3.68 -28.98 5.03
CA LYS A 76 4.00 -30.19 5.80
C LYS A 76 2.94 -31.30 5.68
N SER A 77 1.67 -30.91 5.66
CA SER A 77 0.55 -31.86 5.63
C SER A 77 0.15 -32.33 4.22
N GLY A 78 0.52 -31.56 3.19
CA GLY A 78 0.02 -31.74 1.82
C GLY A 78 -1.48 -31.42 1.66
N VAL A 79 -2.13 -30.89 2.71
CA VAL A 79 -3.56 -30.58 2.72
C VAL A 79 -3.75 -29.07 2.60
N PHE A 80 -4.45 -28.63 1.58
CA PHE A 80 -4.82 -27.23 1.43
C PHE A 80 -5.91 -26.84 2.43
N LYS A 81 -5.76 -25.66 3.06
CA LYS A 81 -6.74 -25.14 4.02
C LYS A 81 -7.24 -23.78 3.54
N ASP A 82 -8.56 -23.61 3.52
CA ASP A 82 -9.18 -22.31 3.23
C ASP A 82 -8.82 -21.29 4.32
N MET A 83 -7.98 -20.33 3.97
CA MET A 83 -7.54 -19.27 4.88
C MET A 83 -8.51 -18.08 4.92
N SER A 84 -9.56 -18.05 4.10
CA SER A 84 -10.48 -16.93 3.99
C SER A 84 -11.18 -16.53 5.29
N LYS A 85 -11.30 -17.47 6.24
CA LYS A 85 -11.86 -17.22 7.57
C LYS A 85 -10.83 -16.66 8.57
N SER A 86 -9.54 -16.86 8.31
CA SER A 86 -8.45 -16.50 9.23
C SER A 86 -7.73 -15.21 8.81
N ILE A 87 -7.85 -14.79 7.54
CA ILE A 87 -7.17 -13.65 6.98
C ILE A 87 -8.20 -12.58 6.62
N LYS A 88 -7.96 -11.37 7.12
CA LYS A 88 -8.80 -10.20 6.80
C LYS A 88 -8.31 -9.54 5.52
N MET A 89 -9.24 -9.10 4.67
CA MET A 89 -8.92 -8.24 3.54
C MET A 89 -8.56 -6.83 4.05
N PRO A 90 -7.51 -6.19 3.50
CA PRO A 90 -7.24 -4.79 3.78
C PRO A 90 -8.41 -3.92 3.32
N LYS A 91 -8.60 -2.76 3.92
CA LYS A 91 -9.59 -1.77 3.45
C LYS A 91 -9.10 -0.99 2.25
N PHE A 92 -7.79 -0.84 2.15
CA PHE A 92 -7.09 -0.15 1.07
C PHE A 92 -6.06 -1.09 0.48
N SER A 93 -6.09 -1.25 -0.84
CA SER A 93 -5.22 -2.19 -1.58
C SER A 93 -3.92 -1.56 -2.05
N GLU A 94 -3.89 -0.23 -2.13
CA GLU A 94 -2.75 0.50 -2.63
C GLU A 94 -1.53 0.43 -1.70
N LYS A 95 -0.36 0.42 -2.31
CA LYS A 95 0.93 0.68 -1.68
C LYS A 95 1.52 1.94 -2.30
N ILE A 96 1.99 2.88 -1.46
CA ILE A 96 2.63 4.10 -1.93
C ILE A 96 4.08 4.08 -1.47
N VAL A 97 4.99 4.21 -2.43
CA VAL A 97 6.44 4.33 -2.18
C VAL A 97 6.86 5.76 -2.52
N LYS A 98 7.53 6.44 -1.59
CA LYS A 98 8.11 7.78 -1.80
C LYS A 98 9.62 7.67 -1.71
N THR A 99 10.34 8.02 -2.77
CA THR A 99 11.81 7.92 -2.86
C THR A 99 12.43 9.26 -2.53
N TYR A 100 13.41 9.25 -1.64
CA TYR A 100 14.15 10.43 -1.19
C TYR A 100 15.39 10.69 -2.06
N PRO A 101 15.87 11.93 -2.17
CA PRO A 101 15.31 13.16 -1.57
C PRO A 101 14.16 13.77 -2.38
N ASP A 102 13.95 13.37 -3.64
CA ASP A 102 13.07 14.03 -4.61
C ASP A 102 11.58 13.84 -4.33
N MET A 103 11.23 13.02 -3.35
CA MET A 103 9.86 12.66 -3.01
C MET A 103 9.07 12.17 -4.23
N LYS A 104 9.76 11.50 -5.17
CA LYS A 104 9.09 10.83 -6.28
C LYS A 104 8.22 9.72 -5.73
N MET A 105 6.93 9.79 -6.01
CA MET A 105 5.94 8.81 -5.54
C MET A 105 5.65 7.78 -6.60
N GLN A 106 5.53 6.54 -6.18
CA GLN A 106 4.98 5.46 -6.97
C GLN A 106 3.73 4.93 -6.27
N TYR A 107 2.59 5.02 -6.94
CA TYR A 107 1.32 4.46 -6.50
C TYR A 107 1.14 3.10 -7.15
N ILE A 108 1.00 2.07 -6.33
CA ILE A 108 1.01 0.66 -6.76
C ILE A 108 -0.30 0.00 -6.37
N GLU A 109 -0.94 -0.64 -7.35
CA GLU A 109 -2.09 -1.52 -7.16
C GLU A 109 -1.78 -2.93 -7.66
N ARG A 110 -2.57 -3.87 -7.17
CA ARG A 110 -2.48 -5.27 -7.57
C ARG A 110 -3.67 -5.65 -8.41
N ILE A 111 -3.37 -6.30 -9.52
CA ILE A 111 -4.39 -6.88 -10.41
C ILE A 111 -4.06 -8.35 -10.68
N ALA A 112 -5.03 -9.10 -11.16
CA ALA A 112 -4.79 -10.41 -11.73
C ALA A 112 -4.50 -10.29 -13.24
N SER A 113 -3.50 -11.02 -13.71
CA SER A 113 -3.23 -11.22 -15.14
C SER A 113 -3.24 -12.72 -15.41
N GLY A 114 -4.31 -13.22 -16.02
CA GLY A 114 -4.60 -14.64 -16.01
C GLY A 114 -4.83 -15.12 -14.56
N PHE A 115 -4.11 -16.16 -14.16
CA PHE A 115 -4.13 -16.67 -12.77
C PHE A 115 -2.99 -16.13 -11.91
N SER A 116 -2.17 -15.22 -12.42
CA SER A 116 -1.03 -14.68 -11.71
C SER A 116 -1.29 -13.26 -11.23
N PRO A 117 -0.95 -12.92 -9.98
CA PRO A 117 -0.99 -11.54 -9.53
C PRO A 117 0.12 -10.73 -10.19
N MET A 118 -0.19 -9.46 -10.49
CA MET A 118 0.73 -8.51 -11.09
C MET A 118 0.57 -7.14 -10.42
N GLY A 119 1.70 -6.45 -10.18
CA GLY A 119 1.69 -5.05 -9.75
C GLY A 119 1.60 -4.13 -10.97
N ILE A 120 0.71 -3.16 -10.92
CA ILE A 120 0.69 -2.01 -11.82
C ILE A 120 0.94 -0.74 -11.02
N ALA A 121 1.64 0.21 -11.61
CA ALA A 121 1.98 1.44 -10.94
C ALA A 121 1.96 2.63 -11.89
N TYR A 122 1.84 3.82 -11.31
CA TYR A 122 2.24 5.06 -11.93
C TYR A 122 3.12 5.87 -10.99
N SER A 123 4.00 6.68 -11.59
CA SER A 123 4.90 7.56 -10.84
C SER A 123 4.50 9.02 -11.03
N GLU A 124 4.57 9.80 -9.94
CA GLU A 124 4.32 11.24 -9.95
C GLU A 124 5.20 11.96 -8.91
N THR A 125 5.40 13.25 -9.09
CA THR A 125 6.01 14.12 -8.08
C THR A 125 5.00 15.20 -7.72
N ILE A 126 4.58 15.24 -6.45
CA ILE A 126 3.60 16.19 -5.95
C ILE A 126 4.35 17.25 -5.14
N LYS A 127 4.17 18.51 -5.52
CA LYS A 127 4.58 19.67 -4.70
C LYS A 127 3.35 20.24 -4.04
N PHE A 128 3.28 20.08 -2.72
CA PHE A 128 2.20 20.66 -1.94
C PHE A 128 2.50 22.15 -1.66
N ASP A 129 1.53 23.01 -1.96
CA ASP A 129 1.56 24.42 -1.57
C ASP A 129 1.03 24.56 -0.13
N TRP A 130 1.85 24.15 0.85
CA TRP A 130 1.50 24.23 2.25
C TRP A 130 1.49 25.66 2.76
N LYS A 131 0.36 26.11 3.31
CA LYS A 131 0.22 27.36 4.05
C LYS A 131 0.34 27.07 5.53
N ILE A 132 1.55 27.28 6.07
CA ILE A 132 1.85 27.04 7.48
C ILE A 132 1.34 28.24 8.29
N SER A 133 0.56 27.96 9.36
CA SER A 133 0.08 28.97 10.29
C SER A 133 0.89 28.97 11.60
N ASN A 134 0.68 29.97 12.45
CA ASN A 134 1.28 30.02 13.78
C ASN A 134 0.52 29.19 14.82
N GLU A 135 -0.61 28.58 14.42
CA GLU A 135 -1.42 27.75 15.32
C GLU A 135 -0.65 26.49 15.73
N LYS A 136 -0.62 26.23 17.03
CA LYS A 136 0.03 25.04 17.60
C LYS A 136 -0.96 24.32 18.49
N GLU A 137 -0.92 22.99 18.43
CA GLU A 137 -1.77 22.11 19.23
C GLU A 137 -0.98 20.86 19.64
N LYS A 138 -1.32 20.27 20.77
CA LYS A 138 -0.77 18.99 21.20
C LYS A 138 -1.59 17.86 20.63
N ILE A 139 -1.01 17.12 19.69
CA ILE A 139 -1.62 15.93 19.06
C ILE A 139 -0.98 14.67 19.67
N GLY A 140 -1.72 13.96 20.52
CA GLY A 140 -1.16 12.86 21.28
C GLY A 140 0.03 13.30 22.14
N ALA A 141 1.20 12.74 21.89
CA ALA A 141 2.44 13.08 22.60
C ALA A 141 3.22 14.24 21.96
N TYR A 142 2.83 14.74 20.77
CA TYR A 142 3.64 15.64 19.94
C TYR A 142 3.12 17.07 19.96
N ASN A 143 4.04 18.04 20.05
CA ASN A 143 3.74 19.44 19.77
C ASN A 143 3.67 19.62 18.26
N ALA A 144 2.53 20.02 17.76
CA ALA A 144 2.29 20.10 16.33
C ALA A 144 1.91 21.51 15.90
N GLN A 145 2.29 21.87 14.69
CA GLN A 145 1.95 23.15 14.05
C GLN A 145 1.03 22.86 12.86
N LYS A 146 0.06 23.76 12.64
CA LYS A 146 -0.96 23.64 11.60
C LYS A 146 -0.44 24.09 10.25
N ALA A 147 -0.83 23.36 9.22
CA ALA A 147 -0.67 23.75 7.82
C ALA A 147 -1.91 23.36 7.02
N THR A 148 -2.19 24.07 5.93
CA THR A 148 -3.29 23.76 5.03
C THR A 148 -2.81 23.69 3.57
N ALA A 149 -3.42 22.82 2.78
CA ALA A 149 -3.16 22.74 1.33
C ALA A 149 -4.40 22.20 0.60
N GLU A 150 -4.44 22.40 -0.72
CA GLU A 150 -5.42 21.76 -1.59
C GLU A 150 -4.76 20.59 -2.31
N PHE A 151 -5.43 19.44 -2.32
CA PHE A 151 -4.96 18.25 -3.03
C PHE A 151 -6.12 17.33 -3.38
N GLY A 152 -6.10 16.77 -4.60
CA GLY A 152 -7.08 15.80 -5.05
C GLY A 152 -8.53 16.33 -5.05
N GLY A 153 -8.75 17.62 -5.22
CA GLY A 153 -10.08 18.25 -5.17
C GLY A 153 -10.63 18.41 -3.75
N ARG A 154 -9.79 18.28 -2.72
CA ARG A 154 -10.13 18.51 -1.31
C ARG A 154 -9.21 19.54 -0.68
N LYS A 155 -9.71 20.24 0.32
CA LYS A 155 -8.90 21.07 1.23
C LYS A 155 -8.50 20.24 2.43
N TRP A 156 -7.21 20.29 2.76
CA TRP A 156 -6.62 19.51 3.82
C TRP A 156 -6.07 20.40 4.92
N THR A 157 -6.27 19.99 6.18
CA THR A 157 -5.63 20.57 7.35
C THR A 157 -4.70 19.52 7.93
N ALA A 158 -3.40 19.83 7.94
CA ALA A 158 -2.36 18.98 8.53
C ALA A 158 -1.81 19.59 9.81
N TRP A 159 -1.43 18.76 10.74
CA TRP A 159 -0.66 19.06 11.92
C TRP A 159 0.64 18.28 11.86
N PHE A 160 1.77 18.98 11.82
CA PHE A 160 3.09 18.37 11.73
C PHE A 160 3.93 18.69 12.94
N SER A 161 4.84 17.78 13.32
CA SER A 161 5.73 17.95 14.47
C SER A 161 7.19 17.90 14.05
N THR A 162 7.96 18.92 14.41
CA THR A 162 9.41 18.95 14.24
C THR A 162 10.15 18.06 15.23
N ASP A 163 9.47 17.54 16.28
CA ASP A 163 10.03 16.54 17.19
C ASP A 163 10.32 15.22 16.44
N LEU A 164 9.70 15.04 15.28
CA LEU A 164 9.89 13.91 14.35
C LEU A 164 10.47 14.47 13.03
N PRO A 165 11.80 14.43 12.83
CA PRO A 165 12.47 15.13 11.72
C PRO A 165 12.34 14.41 10.37
N PHE A 166 11.12 14.02 10.00
CA PHE A 166 10.79 13.38 8.73
C PHE A 166 9.83 14.27 7.95
N GLN A 167 10.23 14.75 6.77
CA GLN A 167 9.36 15.57 5.91
C GLN A 167 8.33 14.73 5.16
N ASP A 168 7.67 13.85 5.87
CA ASP A 168 6.79 12.81 5.33
C ASP A 168 5.44 12.75 6.08
N GLY A 169 4.53 11.89 5.63
CA GLY A 169 3.21 11.72 6.22
C GLY A 169 2.45 10.54 5.61
N PRO A 170 1.22 10.28 6.08
CA PRO A 170 0.39 9.20 5.56
C PRO A 170 -0.02 9.46 4.11
N TYR A 171 -0.41 8.41 3.40
CA TYR A 171 -0.80 8.46 2.00
C TYR A 171 0.28 9.14 1.14
N LYS A 172 -0.10 10.12 0.30
CA LYS A 172 0.82 10.89 -0.54
C LYS A 172 1.35 12.16 0.10
N PHE A 173 0.87 12.51 1.30
CA PHE A 173 1.21 13.79 1.94
C PHE A 173 2.66 13.82 2.42
N SER A 174 3.34 14.96 2.16
CA SER A 174 4.75 15.17 2.48
C SER A 174 5.14 16.64 2.36
N GLY A 175 6.39 17.00 2.66
CA GLY A 175 6.99 18.31 2.37
C GLY A 175 6.80 19.37 3.46
N LEU A 176 6.24 19.02 4.64
CA LEU A 176 6.27 19.88 5.82
C LEU A 176 7.60 19.68 6.58
N PRO A 177 8.07 20.67 7.37
CA PRO A 177 9.35 20.59 8.07
C PRO A 177 9.31 19.69 9.32
N GLY A 178 8.61 18.54 9.22
CA GLY A 178 8.42 17.53 10.25
C GLY A 178 7.37 16.53 9.83
N LEU A 179 7.23 15.45 10.58
CA LEU A 179 6.26 14.39 10.28
C LEU A 179 4.82 14.90 10.48
N ILE A 180 3.95 14.61 9.53
CA ILE A 180 2.52 14.88 9.67
C ILE A 180 1.95 13.91 10.70
N VAL A 181 1.55 14.42 11.88
CA VAL A 181 1.01 13.62 12.97
C VAL A 181 -0.52 13.54 12.95
N LYS A 182 -1.18 14.49 12.28
CA LYS A 182 -2.61 14.43 11.98
C LYS A 182 -2.85 15.12 10.65
N ILE A 183 -3.76 14.59 9.85
CA ILE A 183 -4.27 15.28 8.64
C ILE A 183 -5.70 14.85 8.38
N GLU A 184 -6.55 15.83 8.03
CA GLU A 184 -7.97 15.60 7.73
C GLU A 184 -8.43 16.52 6.60
N ASP A 185 -9.40 16.06 5.80
CA ASP A 185 -10.07 16.93 4.83
C ASP A 185 -11.17 17.77 5.49
N GLU A 186 -11.46 18.95 4.92
CA GLU A 186 -12.48 19.89 5.43
C GLU A 186 -13.86 19.21 5.59
N GLY A 187 -14.21 18.29 4.69
CA GLY A 187 -15.46 17.53 4.73
C GLY A 187 -15.45 16.36 5.71
N LYS A 188 -14.37 16.15 6.45
CA LYS A 188 -14.18 15.02 7.39
C LYS A 188 -14.49 13.65 6.79
N ASN A 189 -14.17 13.49 5.50
CA ASN A 189 -14.30 12.20 4.84
C ASN A 189 -13.11 11.30 5.15
N TYR A 190 -11.95 11.88 5.41
CA TYR A 190 -10.71 11.20 5.72
C TYR A 190 -9.97 11.93 6.83
N SER A 191 -9.52 11.19 7.83
CA SER A 191 -8.70 11.71 8.92
C SER A 191 -7.68 10.67 9.35
N TRP A 192 -6.39 10.99 9.25
CA TRP A 192 -5.30 10.18 9.79
C TRP A 192 -4.79 10.81 11.08
N ILE A 193 -4.62 10.00 12.11
CA ILE A 193 -4.04 10.43 13.39
C ILE A 193 -2.95 9.44 13.79
N LEU A 194 -1.74 9.93 14.01
CA LEU A 194 -0.61 9.13 14.49
C LEU A 194 -0.91 8.58 15.89
N GLN A 195 -0.89 7.25 16.01
CA GLN A 195 -1.16 6.54 17.25
C GLN A 195 0.13 6.14 18.00
N GLY A 196 1.23 5.98 17.26
CA GLY A 196 2.51 5.60 17.83
C GLY A 196 3.52 5.24 16.77
N ASN A 197 4.74 4.93 17.23
CA ASN A 197 5.82 4.50 16.36
C ASN A 197 6.69 3.43 17.02
N LYS A 198 7.46 2.73 16.20
CA LYS A 198 8.53 1.82 16.65
C LYS A 198 9.60 1.66 15.60
N LYS A 199 10.79 1.25 16.02
CA LYS A 199 11.82 0.73 15.11
C LYS A 199 11.51 -0.71 14.71
N VAL A 200 11.70 -1.04 13.44
CA VAL A 200 11.54 -2.38 12.88
C VAL A 200 12.90 -2.82 12.35
N PRO A 201 13.67 -3.60 13.14
CA PRO A 201 14.93 -4.16 12.67
C PRO A 201 14.68 -5.20 11.57
N ASN A 202 15.65 -5.36 10.69
CA ASN A 202 15.55 -6.29 9.55
C ASN A 202 14.27 -6.04 8.71
N TRP A 203 13.98 -4.77 8.46
CA TRP A 203 12.80 -4.38 7.71
C TRP A 203 12.82 -4.94 6.29
N GLU A 204 11.67 -5.37 5.84
CA GLU A 204 11.44 -5.85 4.49
C GLU A 204 10.25 -5.11 3.90
N GLU A 205 10.40 -4.64 2.66
CA GLU A 205 9.34 -3.93 1.97
C GLU A 205 8.16 -4.85 1.65
N LEU A 206 8.45 -6.09 1.28
CA LEU A 206 7.43 -7.06 0.88
C LEU A 206 6.88 -7.80 2.09
N SER A 207 5.56 -7.91 2.17
CA SER A 207 4.90 -8.83 3.10
C SER A 207 5.26 -10.28 2.79
N TYR A 208 5.03 -11.18 3.74
CA TYR A 208 5.23 -12.62 3.50
C TYR A 208 4.36 -13.13 2.34
N ALA A 209 3.11 -12.69 2.28
CA ALA A 209 2.20 -13.04 1.19
C ALA A 209 2.70 -12.55 -0.18
N GLU A 210 3.29 -11.34 -0.25
CA GLU A 210 3.88 -10.81 -1.47
C GLU A 210 5.08 -11.65 -1.94
N LYS A 211 5.90 -12.12 -1.01
CA LYS A 211 7.07 -12.95 -1.31
C LYS A 211 6.71 -14.32 -1.89
N ILE A 212 5.78 -15.03 -1.21
CA ILE A 212 5.42 -16.40 -1.63
C ILE A 212 4.62 -16.44 -2.93
N SER A 213 3.89 -15.38 -3.26
CA SER A 213 3.12 -15.29 -4.50
C SER A 213 3.94 -14.86 -5.72
N ASN A 214 5.28 -14.76 -5.60
CA ASN A 214 6.19 -14.22 -6.61
C ASN A 214 5.76 -12.83 -7.15
N MET A 215 4.93 -12.12 -6.39
CA MET A 215 4.47 -10.76 -6.71
C MET A 215 5.60 -9.72 -6.68
N SER A 216 6.73 -10.07 -6.07
CA SER A 216 7.93 -9.23 -6.00
C SER A 216 8.56 -8.93 -7.36
N LEU A 217 8.19 -9.66 -8.42
CA LEU A 217 8.99 -9.70 -9.63
C LEU A 217 8.52 -8.79 -10.76
N LYS A 218 7.30 -8.23 -10.73
CA LYS A 218 6.85 -7.31 -11.79
C LYS A 218 5.84 -6.28 -11.28
N VAL A 219 6.35 -5.14 -10.87
CA VAL A 219 5.57 -3.90 -10.87
C VAL A 219 5.80 -3.23 -12.23
N THR A 220 4.75 -3.09 -13.02
CA THR A 220 4.81 -2.40 -14.32
C THR A 220 4.42 -0.94 -14.11
N ASP A 221 5.40 -0.04 -14.22
CA ASP A 221 5.15 1.40 -14.20
C ASP A 221 4.59 1.84 -15.56
N MET A 222 3.56 2.68 -15.54
CA MET A 222 2.88 3.15 -16.74
C MET A 222 2.34 4.57 -16.56
N PRO A 223 2.03 5.30 -17.66
CA PRO A 223 1.35 6.59 -17.55
C PRO A 223 0.05 6.48 -16.74
N ARG A 224 -0.21 7.47 -15.88
CA ARG A 224 -1.36 7.47 -14.95
C ARG A 224 -2.69 7.16 -15.64
N ALA A 225 -2.96 7.76 -16.81
CA ALA A 225 -4.19 7.50 -17.58
C ALA A 225 -4.35 6.02 -17.98
N LYS A 226 -3.22 5.36 -18.37
CA LYS A 226 -3.22 3.93 -18.68
C LYS A 226 -3.43 3.09 -17.42
N PHE A 227 -2.79 3.45 -16.33
CA PHE A 227 -2.98 2.82 -15.02
C PHE A 227 -4.45 2.85 -14.60
N GLU A 228 -5.06 4.04 -14.61
CA GLU A 228 -6.45 4.22 -14.20
C GLU A 228 -7.41 3.42 -15.08
N LYS A 229 -7.19 3.42 -16.40
CA LYS A 229 -7.98 2.58 -17.31
C LYS A 229 -7.81 1.09 -16.96
N THR A 230 -6.58 0.60 -16.84
CA THR A 230 -6.28 -0.81 -16.55
C THR A 230 -6.89 -1.23 -15.20
N PHE A 231 -6.74 -0.41 -14.17
CA PHE A 231 -7.29 -0.70 -12.85
C PHE A 231 -8.83 -0.64 -12.82
N ASN A 232 -9.43 0.31 -13.54
CA ASN A 232 -10.89 0.38 -13.67
C ASN A 232 -11.46 -0.82 -14.44
N ASP A 233 -10.79 -1.29 -15.48
CA ASP A 233 -11.18 -2.49 -16.22
C ASP A 233 -11.10 -3.72 -15.30
N PHE A 234 -10.03 -3.85 -14.51
CA PHE A 234 -9.88 -4.90 -13.50
C PHE A 234 -10.99 -4.85 -12.42
N LYS A 235 -11.34 -3.67 -11.91
CA LYS A 235 -12.43 -3.53 -10.94
C LYS A 235 -13.79 -3.98 -11.49
N LYS A 236 -14.04 -3.76 -12.78
CA LYS A 236 -15.28 -4.20 -13.43
C LYS A 236 -15.34 -5.72 -13.60
N ASP A 237 -14.24 -6.33 -14.03
CA ASP A 237 -14.12 -7.77 -14.22
C ASP A 237 -12.72 -8.28 -13.82
N PRO A 238 -12.52 -8.65 -12.54
CA PRO A 238 -11.23 -9.11 -12.04
C PRO A 238 -10.70 -10.39 -12.72
N PHE A 239 -11.55 -11.14 -13.40
CA PHE A 239 -11.19 -12.40 -14.07
C PHE A 239 -11.21 -12.31 -15.59
N ALA A 240 -11.38 -11.12 -16.19
CA ALA A 240 -11.46 -10.96 -17.63
C ALA A 240 -10.31 -11.63 -18.38
N THR A 241 -9.07 -11.48 -17.87
CA THR A 241 -7.87 -12.08 -18.48
C THR A 241 -7.71 -13.58 -18.22
N ALA A 242 -8.34 -14.11 -17.18
CA ALA A 242 -8.30 -15.53 -16.84
C ALA A 242 -9.41 -16.35 -17.55
N ARG A 243 -10.57 -15.74 -17.84
CA ARG A 243 -11.74 -16.44 -18.42
C ARG A 243 -11.43 -17.26 -19.66
N PRO A 244 -10.65 -16.79 -20.65
CA PRO A 244 -10.32 -17.60 -21.83
C PRO A 244 -9.53 -18.88 -21.49
N MET A 245 -8.89 -18.93 -20.32
CA MET A 245 -8.08 -20.07 -19.87
C MET A 245 -8.88 -21.04 -18.99
N MET A 246 -10.13 -20.71 -18.64
CA MET A 246 -11.02 -21.50 -17.78
C MET A 246 -11.79 -22.53 -18.59
N THR A 247 -11.26 -23.72 -18.71
CA THR A 247 -12.01 -24.82 -19.34
C THR A 247 -13.06 -25.39 -18.39
N GLN A 248 -14.13 -25.98 -18.94
CA GLN A 248 -15.16 -26.61 -18.12
C GLN A 248 -14.60 -27.77 -17.29
N GLU A 249 -13.65 -28.52 -17.84
CA GLU A 249 -12.94 -29.57 -17.12
C GLU A 249 -12.20 -29.02 -15.89
N MET A 250 -11.44 -27.94 -16.06
CA MET A 250 -10.73 -27.30 -14.95
C MET A 250 -11.70 -26.78 -13.89
N MET A 251 -12.80 -26.13 -14.31
CA MET A 251 -13.77 -25.53 -13.40
C MET A 251 -14.57 -26.56 -12.57
N SER A 252 -14.68 -27.82 -13.06
CA SER A 252 -15.37 -28.90 -12.35
C SER A 252 -14.46 -29.67 -11.37
N LYS A 253 -13.14 -29.44 -11.41
CA LYS A 253 -12.20 -30.12 -10.51
C LYS A 253 -12.33 -29.59 -9.07
N THR A 254 -12.11 -30.48 -8.10
CA THR A 254 -12.01 -30.15 -6.68
C THR A 254 -10.56 -30.06 -6.24
N ILE A 255 -10.30 -29.28 -5.20
CA ILE A 255 -8.97 -29.20 -4.56
C ILE A 255 -9.08 -29.93 -3.22
N PRO A 256 -8.20 -30.91 -2.93
CA PRO A 256 -8.19 -31.61 -1.65
C PRO A 256 -8.13 -30.64 -0.47
N GLY A 257 -9.04 -30.75 0.49
CA GLY A 257 -9.12 -29.88 1.66
C GLY A 257 -9.92 -28.58 1.47
N MET A 258 -10.51 -28.38 0.29
CA MET A 258 -11.43 -27.25 0.04
C MET A 258 -12.84 -27.73 -0.27
N ASP A 259 -13.83 -26.96 0.19
CA ASP A 259 -15.24 -27.21 -0.12
C ASP A 259 -15.58 -26.67 -1.53
N GLY A 260 -16.18 -27.51 -2.36
CA GLY A 260 -16.66 -27.16 -3.71
C GLY A 260 -15.60 -27.34 -4.80
N THR A 261 -15.94 -26.86 -5.99
CA THR A 261 -15.11 -26.93 -7.19
C THR A 261 -14.23 -25.68 -7.35
N ILE A 262 -13.23 -25.74 -8.24
CA ILE A 262 -12.48 -24.54 -8.66
C ILE A 262 -13.41 -23.44 -9.15
N GLY A 263 -14.49 -23.81 -9.88
CA GLY A 263 -15.50 -22.86 -10.34
C GLY A 263 -16.26 -22.17 -9.22
N ASP A 264 -16.56 -22.87 -8.13
CA ASP A 264 -17.24 -22.28 -6.96
C ASP A 264 -16.31 -21.33 -6.22
N MET A 265 -15.02 -21.70 -6.08
CA MET A 265 -14.01 -20.82 -5.50
C MET A 265 -13.88 -19.51 -6.29
N MET A 266 -13.81 -19.61 -7.63
CA MET A 266 -13.66 -18.43 -8.47
C MET A 266 -14.86 -17.52 -8.41
N LYS A 267 -16.09 -18.07 -8.38
CA LYS A 267 -17.30 -17.27 -8.17
C LYS A 267 -17.29 -16.55 -6.82
N LYS A 268 -16.85 -17.25 -5.75
CA LYS A 268 -16.71 -16.67 -4.41
C LYS A 268 -15.69 -15.54 -4.40
N GLN A 269 -14.54 -15.73 -5.06
CA GLN A 269 -13.49 -14.72 -5.17
C GLN A 269 -13.92 -13.52 -6.03
N GLU A 270 -14.62 -13.75 -7.16
CA GLU A 270 -15.17 -12.68 -7.99
C GLU A 270 -16.17 -11.82 -7.20
N LYS A 271 -17.06 -12.47 -6.45
CA LYS A 271 -18.00 -11.76 -5.56
C LYS A 271 -17.22 -10.94 -4.52
N MET A 272 -16.21 -11.51 -3.89
CA MET A 272 -15.39 -10.82 -2.88
C MET A 272 -14.70 -9.56 -3.45
N TYR A 273 -14.12 -9.63 -4.66
CA TYR A 273 -13.55 -8.46 -5.34
C TYR A 273 -14.62 -7.40 -5.64
N LYS A 274 -15.78 -7.80 -6.18
CA LYS A 274 -16.87 -6.87 -6.47
C LYS A 274 -17.37 -6.19 -5.19
N ASP A 275 -17.58 -6.94 -4.12
CA ASP A 275 -18.01 -6.40 -2.83
C ASP A 275 -16.96 -5.43 -2.27
N PHE A 276 -15.65 -5.78 -2.39
CA PHE A 276 -14.56 -4.92 -1.96
C PHE A 276 -14.54 -3.59 -2.73
N PHE A 277 -14.52 -3.63 -4.06
CA PHE A 277 -14.45 -2.41 -4.88
C PHE A 277 -15.72 -1.57 -4.80
N ASN A 278 -16.87 -2.18 -4.58
CA ASN A 278 -18.14 -1.48 -4.40
C ASN A 278 -18.33 -0.94 -2.97
N SER A 279 -17.51 -1.34 -2.02
CA SER A 279 -17.62 -0.90 -0.63
C SER A 279 -17.22 0.56 -0.41
N ASN A 280 -16.45 1.15 -1.34
CA ASN A 280 -15.96 2.52 -1.25
C ASN A 280 -16.20 3.29 -2.56
N ASP A 281 -17.12 4.25 -2.54
CA ASP A 281 -17.41 5.17 -3.66
C ASP A 281 -16.96 6.61 -3.39
N ASN A 282 -16.27 6.84 -2.27
CA ASN A 282 -15.77 8.13 -1.86
C ASN A 282 -14.21 8.14 -1.89
N PRO A 283 -13.59 8.31 -3.06
CA PRO A 283 -12.14 8.24 -3.17
C PRO A 283 -11.45 9.42 -2.45
N ILE A 284 -10.20 9.23 -2.04
CA ILE A 284 -9.38 10.27 -1.42
C ILE A 284 -9.18 11.43 -2.41
N GLU A 285 -8.85 11.12 -3.65
CA GLU A 285 -8.69 12.10 -4.73
C GLU A 285 -9.97 12.16 -5.57
N LEU A 286 -10.66 13.31 -5.56
CA LEU A 286 -11.88 13.58 -6.35
C LEU A 286 -11.55 14.02 -7.78
N THR A 287 -10.41 14.70 -7.95
CA THR A 287 -9.95 15.21 -9.24
C THR A 287 -8.55 14.71 -9.52
N GLN A 288 -8.29 14.40 -10.79
CA GLN A 288 -6.92 14.15 -11.23
C GLN A 288 -6.12 15.46 -11.17
N PRO A 289 -4.82 15.41 -10.84
CA PRO A 289 -3.96 16.56 -11.06
C PRO A 289 -4.07 16.94 -12.54
N SER A 290 -4.41 18.21 -12.82
CA SER A 290 -4.38 18.70 -14.20
C SER A 290 -3.00 18.39 -14.74
N SER A 291 -2.91 17.60 -15.82
CA SER A 291 -1.67 17.43 -16.56
C SER A 291 -1.21 18.84 -16.95
N GLY A 292 -0.19 19.34 -16.26
CA GLY A 292 0.37 20.64 -16.55
C GLY A 292 0.68 20.68 -18.04
N LYS A 293 0.01 21.54 -18.77
CA LYS A 293 0.41 21.91 -20.12
C LYS A 293 1.84 22.41 -19.99
N LYS A 294 2.78 21.70 -20.60
CA LYS A 294 4.13 22.19 -20.86
C LYS A 294 4.07 23.36 -21.82
#